data_19a1dc357843acfdb67960f56caad22a
#
_entry.id   19a1dc357843acfdb67960f56caad22a
#
_cell.length_a   1.000
_cell.length_b   1.000
_cell.length_c   1.000
_cell.angle_alpha   90.00
_cell.angle_beta   90.00
_cell.angle_gamma   90.00
#
_symmetry.space_group_name_H-M   'P 1'
#
loop_
_entity.id
_entity.type
_entity.pdbx_description
1 polymer ?
#
loop_
_entity_poly.entity_id
_entity_poly.type
_entity_poly.pdbx_seq_one_letter_code
_entity_poly.pdbx_strand_id
1 'polypeptide(L)'
;METLDPSTATPYQRIGGADAIRKLVDRFYQIMDELPEAYSARKIHPQDLSESGNKFVDYLSGWLGGPQLYVEKYGPPMLRRRHMPYAIGPEERDQWLMCMQLALEETVPDIPLRTALYEQFVHIGEFMRNRGENLASCGCGY
;
A
#
# COMPACT_ATOMS: atom_id res chain seq x y z
N MET A 1 -30.32 -6.54 11.55
CA MET A 1 -29.10 -5.86 11.19
C MET A 1 -29.29 -5.12 9.88
N GLU A 2 -28.85 -3.90 9.83
CA GLU A 2 -29.02 -3.10 8.63
C GLU A 2 -28.10 -3.57 7.51
N THR A 3 -28.62 -3.59 6.29
CA THR A 3 -27.82 -3.81 5.11
C THR A 3 -27.09 -2.53 4.77
N LEU A 4 -25.78 -2.61 4.55
CA LEU A 4 -25.02 -1.44 4.17
C LEU A 4 -25.42 -0.98 2.77
N ASP A 5 -25.73 0.30 2.66
CA ASP A 5 -25.97 0.92 1.38
C ASP A 5 -24.61 1.10 0.68
N PRO A 6 -24.41 0.54 -0.54
CA PRO A 6 -23.14 0.68 -1.23
C PRO A 6 -22.70 2.12 -1.43
N SER A 7 -23.65 3.06 -1.52
CA SER A 7 -23.31 4.47 -1.71
C SER A 7 -22.78 5.13 -0.43
N THR A 8 -23.02 4.54 0.74
CA THR A 8 -22.59 5.08 2.03
C THR A 8 -21.52 4.23 2.69
N ALA A 9 -21.29 3.01 2.19
CA ALA A 9 -20.27 2.13 2.76
C ALA A 9 -18.89 2.68 2.46
N THR A 10 -18.03 2.71 3.49
CA THR A 10 -16.63 3.08 3.31
C THR A 10 -15.88 1.98 2.56
N PRO A 11 -14.75 2.30 1.91
CA PRO A 11 -13.90 1.24 1.35
C PRO A 11 -13.51 0.19 2.38
N TYR A 12 -13.31 0.59 3.64
CA TYR A 12 -13.02 -0.35 4.73
C TYR A 12 -14.13 -1.38 4.88
N GLN A 13 -15.38 -0.93 4.88
CA GLN A 13 -16.53 -1.83 4.99
C GLN A 13 -16.67 -2.70 3.73
N ARG A 14 -16.49 -2.10 2.56
CA ARG A 14 -16.62 -2.80 1.29
C ARG A 14 -15.58 -3.90 1.09
N ILE A 15 -14.34 -3.68 1.54
CA ILE A 15 -13.28 -4.68 1.40
C ILE A 15 -13.50 -5.87 2.35
N GLY A 16 -14.17 -5.65 3.47
CA GLY A 16 -14.45 -6.69 4.46
C GLY A 16 -13.78 -6.47 5.81
N GLY A 17 -13.31 -5.25 6.07
CA GLY A 17 -12.75 -4.87 7.38
C GLY A 17 -11.33 -5.35 7.61
N ALA A 18 -10.95 -5.44 8.87
CA ALA A 18 -9.57 -5.69 9.29
C ALA A 18 -9.00 -7.02 8.76
N ASP A 19 -9.81 -8.08 8.79
CA ASP A 19 -9.33 -9.38 8.34
C ASP A 19 -9.01 -9.39 6.85
N ALA A 20 -9.85 -8.72 6.05
CA ALA A 20 -9.62 -8.62 4.62
C ALA A 20 -8.38 -7.78 4.31
N ILE A 21 -8.15 -6.71 5.07
CA ILE A 21 -6.95 -5.87 4.92
C ILE A 21 -5.71 -6.70 5.24
N ARG A 22 -5.74 -7.47 6.33
CA ARG A 22 -4.62 -8.36 6.70
C ARG A 22 -4.33 -9.36 5.58
N LYS A 23 -5.36 -9.96 5.04
CA LYS A 23 -5.21 -10.92 3.95
C LYS A 23 -4.56 -10.28 2.72
N LEU A 24 -4.99 -9.09 2.35
CA LEU A 24 -4.41 -8.35 1.23
C LEU A 24 -2.93 -8.06 1.47
N VAL A 25 -2.59 -7.53 2.64
CA VAL A 25 -1.22 -7.15 2.97
C VAL A 25 -0.31 -8.37 3.02
N ASP A 26 -0.76 -9.45 3.66
CA ASP A 26 0.03 -10.67 3.75
C ASP A 26 0.32 -11.22 2.36
N ARG A 27 -0.68 -11.25 1.48
CA ARG A 27 -0.48 -11.74 0.12
C ARG A 27 0.43 -10.83 -0.68
N PHE A 28 0.29 -9.53 -0.52
CA PHE A 28 1.15 -8.55 -1.18
C PHE A 28 2.63 -8.80 -0.86
N TYR A 29 2.97 -8.98 0.41
CA TYR A 29 4.36 -9.21 0.78
C TYR A 29 4.84 -10.61 0.40
N GLN A 30 3.97 -11.62 0.40
CA GLN A 30 4.32 -12.95 -0.10
C GLN A 30 4.70 -12.90 -1.58
N ILE A 31 3.90 -12.20 -2.38
CA ILE A 31 4.18 -12.05 -3.81
C ILE A 31 5.52 -11.34 -4.00
N MET A 32 5.76 -10.26 -3.26
CA MET A 32 7.00 -9.50 -3.36
C MET A 32 8.21 -10.37 -3.01
N ASP A 33 8.06 -11.26 -2.03
CA ASP A 33 9.13 -12.13 -1.57
C ASP A 33 9.42 -13.27 -2.56
N GLU A 34 8.37 -13.74 -3.27
CA GLU A 34 8.46 -14.91 -4.14
C GLU A 34 8.79 -14.59 -5.59
N LEU A 35 8.37 -13.42 -6.11
CA LEU A 35 8.55 -13.10 -7.51
C LEU A 35 9.93 -12.51 -7.79
N PRO A 36 10.72 -13.15 -8.69
CA PRO A 36 11.99 -12.57 -9.10
C PRO A 36 11.83 -11.17 -9.70
N GLU A 37 10.72 -10.92 -10.38
CA GLU A 37 10.42 -9.63 -11.00
C GLU A 37 10.25 -8.50 -9.98
N ALA A 38 10.05 -8.84 -8.71
CA ALA A 38 9.90 -7.84 -7.64
C ALA A 38 11.21 -7.61 -6.86
N TYR A 39 12.33 -8.06 -7.37
CA TYR A 39 13.60 -8.03 -6.65
C TYR A 39 13.98 -6.63 -6.16
N SER A 40 13.86 -5.63 -7.01
CA SER A 40 14.27 -4.26 -6.65
C SER A 40 13.39 -3.69 -5.54
N ALA A 41 12.09 -3.95 -5.60
CA ALA A 41 11.18 -3.54 -4.53
C ALA A 41 11.47 -4.33 -3.25
N ARG A 42 11.70 -5.64 -3.36
CA ARG A 42 11.95 -6.49 -2.19
C ARG A 42 13.21 -6.07 -1.44
N LYS A 43 14.27 -5.75 -2.16
CA LYS A 43 15.56 -5.47 -1.52
C LYS A 43 15.59 -4.17 -0.72
N ILE A 44 14.69 -3.23 -0.99
CA ILE A 44 14.61 -2.00 -0.19
C ILE A 44 13.78 -2.18 1.08
N HIS A 45 13.18 -3.34 1.26
CA HIS A 45 12.42 -3.67 2.48
C HIS A 45 13.32 -4.44 3.45
N PRO A 46 13.00 -4.41 4.75
CA PRO A 46 13.72 -5.24 5.73
C PRO A 46 13.62 -6.72 5.38
N GLN A 47 14.59 -7.49 5.82
CA GLN A 47 14.57 -8.94 5.62
C GLN A 47 13.34 -9.57 6.28
N ASP A 48 13.02 -9.15 7.51
CA ASP A 48 11.79 -9.56 8.20
C ASP A 48 10.70 -8.55 7.89
N LEU A 49 9.67 -8.98 7.17
CA LEU A 49 8.57 -8.14 6.73
C LEU A 49 7.44 -7.98 7.74
N SER A 50 7.54 -8.61 8.91
CA SER A 50 6.45 -8.63 9.90
C SER A 50 6.05 -7.23 10.35
N GLU A 51 7.02 -6.40 10.71
CA GLU A 51 6.76 -5.04 11.17
C GLU A 51 6.19 -4.19 10.04
N SER A 52 6.77 -4.30 8.84
CA SER A 52 6.27 -3.58 7.66
C SER A 52 4.82 -3.93 7.39
N GLY A 53 4.48 -5.22 7.46
CA GLY A 53 3.12 -5.68 7.26
C GLY A 53 2.16 -5.13 8.30
N ASN A 54 2.55 -5.16 9.57
CA ASN A 54 1.71 -4.66 10.65
C ASN A 54 1.44 -3.15 10.50
N LYS A 55 2.47 -2.39 10.16
CA LYS A 55 2.31 -0.94 9.93
C LYS A 55 1.43 -0.66 8.73
N PHE A 56 1.56 -1.45 7.67
CA PHE A 56 0.77 -1.25 6.46
C PHE A 56 -0.70 -1.57 6.73
N VAL A 57 -1.00 -2.64 7.47
CA VAL A 57 -2.38 -2.95 7.89
C VAL A 57 -2.96 -1.78 8.68
N ASP A 58 -2.23 -1.27 9.65
CA ASP A 58 -2.69 -0.15 10.48
C ASP A 58 -2.95 1.10 9.62
N TYR A 59 -2.05 1.39 8.68
CA TYR A 59 -2.21 2.53 7.79
C TYR A 59 -3.44 2.37 6.89
N LEU A 60 -3.61 1.20 6.28
CA LEU A 60 -4.74 0.96 5.38
C LEU A 60 -6.06 1.00 6.11
N SER A 61 -6.11 0.57 7.36
CA SER A 61 -7.33 0.67 8.17
C SER A 61 -7.87 2.10 8.16
N GLY A 62 -7.04 3.06 8.52
CA GLY A 62 -7.46 4.47 8.54
C GLY A 62 -7.67 5.04 7.14
N TRP A 63 -6.80 4.68 6.20
CA TRP A 63 -6.84 5.18 4.84
C TRP A 63 -8.14 4.77 4.13
N LEU A 64 -8.65 3.59 4.45
CA LEU A 64 -9.91 3.09 3.86
C LEU A 64 -11.15 3.55 4.61
N GLY A 65 -11.01 4.36 5.64
CA GLY A 65 -12.14 4.91 6.38
C GLY A 65 -12.52 4.11 7.61
N GLY A 66 -11.67 3.19 8.05
CA GLY A 66 -11.85 2.44 9.28
C GLY A 66 -11.13 3.08 10.47
N PRO A 67 -10.86 2.28 11.52
CA PRO A 67 -10.16 2.80 12.69
C PRO A 67 -8.79 3.37 12.35
N GLN A 68 -8.45 4.50 12.94
CA GLN A 68 -7.21 5.25 12.67
C GLN A 68 -6.04 4.66 13.45
N LEU A 69 -5.75 3.39 13.23
CA LEU A 69 -4.78 2.63 14.01
C LEU A 69 -3.36 3.17 13.86
N TYR A 70 -2.97 3.53 12.65
CA TYR A 70 -1.62 4.04 12.42
C TYR A 70 -1.40 5.36 13.13
N VAL A 71 -2.35 6.29 12.98
CA VAL A 71 -2.23 7.62 13.58
C VAL A 71 -2.20 7.52 15.10
N GLU A 72 -3.00 6.62 15.67
CA GLU A 72 -3.03 6.43 17.12
C GLU A 72 -1.71 5.88 17.67
N LYS A 73 -1.05 5.01 16.90
CA LYS A 73 0.20 4.37 17.35
C LYS A 73 1.45 5.19 17.02
N TYR A 74 1.47 5.82 15.87
CA TYR A 74 2.69 6.42 15.30
C TYR A 74 2.56 7.89 14.95
N GLY A 75 1.37 8.48 15.09
CA GLY A 75 1.11 9.86 14.69
C GLY A 75 0.87 9.98 13.19
N PRO A 76 0.93 11.20 12.63
CA PRO A 76 0.66 11.41 11.20
C PRO A 76 1.54 10.52 10.32
N PRO A 77 0.99 9.95 9.23
CA PRO A 77 1.75 9.02 8.39
C PRO A 77 3.02 9.62 7.78
N MET A 78 2.95 10.82 7.24
CA MET A 78 4.10 11.50 6.62
C MET A 78 4.86 10.55 5.70
N LEU A 79 4.15 9.91 4.77
CA LEU A 79 4.64 8.78 3.99
C LEU A 79 5.95 9.09 3.26
N ARG A 80 6.03 10.26 2.60
CA ARG A 80 7.21 10.60 1.83
C ARG A 80 8.43 10.73 2.73
N ARG A 81 8.28 11.42 3.86
CA ARG A 81 9.38 11.61 4.80
C ARG A 81 9.87 10.28 5.36
N ARG A 82 8.94 9.39 5.74
CA ARG A 82 9.29 8.10 6.33
C ARG A 82 9.96 7.18 5.34
N HIS A 83 9.72 7.37 4.02
CA HIS A 83 10.33 6.56 2.98
C HIS A 83 11.60 7.15 2.40
N MET A 84 12.00 8.35 2.81
CA MET A 84 13.20 9.00 2.31
C MET A 84 14.48 8.18 2.47
N PRO A 85 14.68 7.43 3.57
CA PRO A 85 15.88 6.61 3.70
C PRO A 85 15.99 5.49 2.67
N TYR A 86 14.90 5.14 2.01
CA TYR A 86 14.87 4.06 1.02
C TYR A 86 14.94 4.62 -0.39
N ALA A 87 15.68 3.95 -1.27
CA ALA A 87 15.83 4.40 -2.65
C ALA A 87 14.65 3.88 -3.48
N ILE A 88 13.66 4.74 -3.70
CA ILE A 88 12.43 4.39 -4.44
C ILE A 88 12.44 5.13 -5.77
N GLY A 89 12.86 4.45 -6.82
CA GLY A 89 12.81 4.96 -8.19
C GLY A 89 11.65 4.36 -8.96
N PRO A 90 11.60 4.60 -10.29
CA PRO A 90 10.52 4.05 -11.12
C PRO A 90 10.44 2.52 -11.07
N GLU A 91 11.59 1.84 -11.04
CA GLU A 91 11.61 0.39 -11.03
C GLU A 91 11.01 -0.17 -9.74
N GLU A 92 11.42 0.36 -8.59
CA GLU A 92 10.88 -0.07 -7.30
C GLU A 92 9.39 0.22 -7.21
N ARG A 93 8.98 1.40 -7.65
CA ARG A 93 7.56 1.76 -7.69
C ARG A 93 6.75 0.80 -8.55
N ASP A 94 7.22 0.51 -9.76
CA ASP A 94 6.49 -0.32 -10.71
C ASP A 94 6.37 -1.76 -10.19
N GLN A 95 7.42 -2.28 -9.58
CA GLN A 95 7.40 -3.62 -9.00
C GLN A 95 6.47 -3.69 -7.78
N TRP A 96 6.48 -2.64 -6.95
CA TRP A 96 5.57 -2.54 -5.81
C TRP A 96 4.11 -2.57 -6.28
N LEU A 97 3.80 -1.80 -7.32
CA LEU A 97 2.46 -1.74 -7.88
C LEU A 97 2.05 -3.07 -8.53
N MET A 98 2.96 -3.75 -9.18
CA MET A 98 2.70 -5.09 -9.73
C MET A 98 2.29 -6.06 -8.63
N CYS A 99 3.03 -6.07 -7.52
CA CYS A 99 2.70 -6.93 -6.39
C CYS A 99 1.33 -6.58 -5.81
N MET A 100 1.03 -5.30 -5.69
CA MET A 100 -0.26 -4.85 -5.16
C MET A 100 -1.40 -5.23 -6.10
N GLN A 101 -1.22 -5.06 -7.41
CA GLN A 101 -2.24 -5.45 -8.37
C GLN A 101 -2.57 -6.94 -8.28
N LEU A 102 -1.54 -7.78 -8.23
CA LEU A 102 -1.74 -9.22 -8.11
C LEU A 102 -2.45 -9.58 -6.81
N ALA A 103 -2.04 -8.96 -5.70
CA ALA A 103 -2.67 -9.23 -4.42
C ALA A 103 -4.14 -8.80 -4.41
N LEU A 104 -4.45 -7.65 -4.99
CA LEU A 104 -5.83 -7.17 -5.10
C LEU A 104 -6.69 -8.14 -5.94
N GLU A 105 -6.15 -8.63 -7.05
CA GLU A 105 -6.87 -9.57 -7.91
C GLU A 105 -7.18 -10.88 -7.19
N GLU A 106 -6.29 -11.31 -6.30
CA GLU A 106 -6.48 -12.57 -5.57
C GLU A 106 -7.37 -12.43 -4.35
N THR A 107 -7.37 -11.26 -3.69
CA THR A 107 -8.01 -11.13 -2.37
C THR A 107 -9.25 -10.24 -2.35
N VAL A 108 -9.46 -9.40 -3.36
CA VAL A 108 -10.59 -8.47 -3.41
C VAL A 108 -11.46 -8.80 -4.63
N PRO A 109 -12.56 -9.55 -4.43
CA PRO A 109 -13.40 -9.97 -5.57
C PRO A 109 -14.25 -8.84 -6.16
N ASP A 110 -14.50 -7.77 -5.42
CA ASP A 110 -15.26 -6.62 -5.89
C ASP A 110 -14.44 -5.85 -6.91
N ILE A 111 -14.73 -6.05 -8.19
CA ILE A 111 -13.93 -5.46 -9.29
C ILE A 111 -13.92 -3.95 -9.28
N PRO A 112 -15.07 -3.25 -9.15
CA PRO A 112 -15.03 -1.79 -9.05
C PRO A 112 -14.20 -1.29 -7.87
N LEU A 113 -14.29 -1.95 -6.72
CA LEU A 113 -13.52 -1.56 -5.55
C LEU A 113 -12.03 -1.73 -5.78
N ARG A 114 -11.60 -2.91 -6.27
CA ARG A 114 -10.15 -3.13 -6.44
C ARG A 114 -9.55 -2.24 -7.52
N THR A 115 -10.34 -1.90 -8.55
CA THR A 115 -9.89 -0.96 -9.58
C THR A 115 -9.66 0.42 -8.99
N ALA A 116 -10.61 0.90 -8.20
CA ALA A 116 -10.49 2.19 -7.52
C ALA A 116 -9.31 2.19 -6.53
N LEU A 117 -9.12 1.11 -5.79
CA LEU A 117 -8.01 0.99 -4.85
C LEU A 117 -6.68 1.00 -5.60
N TYR A 118 -6.58 0.27 -6.70
CA TYR A 118 -5.34 0.25 -7.48
C TYR A 118 -4.98 1.64 -8.00
N GLU A 119 -5.95 2.40 -8.49
CA GLU A 119 -5.71 3.77 -8.94
C GLU A 119 -5.16 4.64 -7.80
N GLN A 120 -5.69 4.48 -6.59
CA GLN A 120 -5.18 5.22 -5.43
C GLN A 120 -3.78 4.76 -5.05
N PHE A 121 -3.48 3.47 -5.14
CA PHE A 121 -2.13 2.98 -4.89
C PHE A 121 -1.13 3.50 -5.91
N VAL A 122 -1.54 3.69 -7.17
CA VAL A 122 -0.68 4.31 -8.17
C VAL A 122 -0.27 5.71 -7.72
N HIS A 123 -1.20 6.51 -7.22
CA HIS A 123 -0.90 7.84 -6.70
C HIS A 123 0.04 7.78 -5.51
N ILE A 124 -0.20 6.86 -4.57
CA ILE A 124 0.66 6.69 -3.40
C ILE A 124 2.08 6.30 -3.81
N GLY A 125 2.20 5.35 -4.74
CA GLY A 125 3.50 4.89 -5.22
C GLY A 125 4.30 6.02 -5.85
N GLU A 126 3.65 6.82 -6.67
CA GLU A 126 4.31 7.97 -7.28
C GLU A 126 4.69 9.01 -6.24
N PHE A 127 3.83 9.24 -5.26
CA PHE A 127 4.09 10.20 -4.19
C PHE A 127 5.30 9.80 -3.35
N MET A 128 5.51 8.50 -3.12
CA MET A 128 6.64 8.02 -2.33
C MET A 128 7.94 7.90 -3.10
N ARG A 129 7.90 8.00 -4.43
CA ARG A 129 9.11 7.91 -5.25
C ARG A 129 10.05 9.07 -4.91
N ASN A 130 11.30 8.74 -4.62
CA ASN A 130 12.31 9.73 -4.23
C ASN A 130 13.59 9.62 -5.06
N ARG A 131 13.61 8.77 -6.09
CA ARG A 131 14.66 8.69 -7.09
C ARG A 131 14.02 8.83 -8.44
N GLY A 132 14.42 9.83 -9.18
CA GLY A 132 13.86 10.11 -10.47
C GLY A 132 14.83 9.79 -11.58
N GLU A 133 14.31 9.79 -12.80
CA GLU A 133 15.13 9.73 -13.99
C GLU A 133 15.87 11.05 -14.18
N ASN A 134 15.26 12.14 -13.74
CA ASN A 134 15.85 13.46 -13.79
C ASN A 134 16.29 13.87 -12.39
N LEU A 135 17.58 13.74 -12.16
CA LEU A 135 18.18 14.01 -10.86
C LEU A 135 18.10 15.49 -10.46
N ALA A 136 17.95 16.39 -11.42
CA ALA A 136 17.87 17.81 -11.13
C ALA A 136 16.64 18.19 -10.31
N SER A 137 15.60 17.38 -10.35
CA SER A 137 14.39 17.63 -9.58
C SER A 137 14.38 16.93 -8.23
N CYS A 138 15.38 16.15 -7.94
CA CYS A 138 15.43 15.38 -6.70
C CYS A 138 15.64 16.30 -5.50
N GLY A 139 14.96 16.00 -4.42
CA GLY A 139 15.12 16.73 -3.18
C GLY A 139 14.32 18.01 -3.09
N CYS A 140 13.61 18.37 -4.11
CA CYS A 140 12.88 19.63 -4.14
C CYS A 140 11.39 19.45 -3.86
N GLY A 141 10.92 18.27 -3.66
CA GLY A 141 9.51 17.99 -3.66
C GLY A 141 8.89 17.65 -2.32
N TYR A 142 9.43 18.12 -1.25
CA TYR A 142 8.86 17.74 0.06
C TYR A 142 8.07 18.85 0.67
#